data_1f79905927a9b1d5f4b18caf6e1417fd
#
_entry.id   1f79905927a9b1d5f4b18caf6e1417fd
#
_cell.length_a   1.000
_cell.length_b   1.000
_cell.length_c   1.000
_cell.angle_alpha   90.00
_cell.angle_beta   90.00
_cell.angle_gamma   90.00
#
_symmetry.space_group_name_H-M   'P 1'
#
loop_
_entity.id
_entity.type
_entity.pdbx_description
1 polymer ?
#
loop_
_entity_poly.entity_id
_entity_poly.type
_entity_poly.pdbx_seq_one_letter_code
_entity_poly.pdbx_strand_id
1 'polypeptide(L)'
;MICLSLQAWRSWVLLASYDQGIFQQVLWNSLHGHWFESTLSSQLSTNVEHAGELPSVDYERLGQHFTPTLLLWAPLLGLIGGAALPVVQVGLITAAGLVLHHLAVQRLPQRTANWLVIGYFAGNALIGPTLGNFTDLCQLPLAVFVLMLGLLEQRAGLTLLVSSVMPLIREDTGVLLVAVGAWVLVRQRHRWPLALALISWGGGWVLLCTNVLMPLFSDDNAKRFMVENFGQYFGNDQTNSSSSFEVL
;
A
#
# COMPACT_ATOMS: atom_id res chain seq x y z
N MET A 1 2.57 -21.72 -7.70
CA MET A 1 1.72 -22.88 -7.35
C MET A 1 1.63 -23.09 -5.84
N ILE A 2 2.74 -23.34 -5.12
CA ILE A 2 2.74 -23.61 -3.66
C ILE A 2 1.98 -22.53 -2.87
N CYS A 3 2.27 -21.25 -3.07
CA CYS A 3 1.58 -20.15 -2.37
C CYS A 3 0.06 -20.15 -2.62
N LEU A 4 -0.38 -20.39 -3.86
CA LEU A 4 -1.82 -20.45 -4.17
C LEU A 4 -2.48 -21.67 -3.51
N SER A 5 -1.81 -22.81 -3.49
CA SER A 5 -2.34 -24.00 -2.82
C SER A 5 -2.48 -23.82 -1.33
N LEU A 6 -1.50 -23.17 -0.68
CA LEU A 6 -1.54 -22.84 0.74
C LEU A 6 -2.61 -21.78 1.05
N GLN A 7 -2.77 -20.79 0.20
CA GLN A 7 -3.83 -19.78 0.34
C GLN A 7 -5.23 -20.41 0.18
N ALA A 8 -5.40 -21.30 -0.80
CA ALA A 8 -6.65 -22.04 -0.99
C ALA A 8 -6.97 -22.90 0.23
N TRP A 9 -5.97 -23.61 0.78
CA TRP A 9 -6.14 -24.40 2.00
C TRP A 9 -6.53 -23.53 3.19
N ARG A 10 -5.85 -22.36 3.39
CA ARG A 10 -6.20 -21.40 4.45
C ARG A 10 -7.64 -20.89 4.33
N SER A 11 -8.05 -20.54 3.12
CA SER A 11 -9.43 -20.10 2.86
C SER A 11 -10.44 -21.20 3.17
N TRP A 12 -10.10 -22.45 2.83
CA TRP A 12 -10.96 -23.60 3.11
C TRP A 12 -11.13 -23.87 4.61
N VAL A 13 -10.08 -23.70 5.41
CA VAL A 13 -10.14 -23.84 6.89
C VAL A 13 -10.50 -22.53 7.61
N LEU A 14 -10.99 -21.53 6.90
CA LEU A 14 -11.44 -20.22 7.44
C LEU A 14 -10.37 -19.46 8.22
N LEU A 15 -9.11 -19.61 7.86
CA LEU A 15 -7.97 -18.87 8.42
C LEU A 15 -7.69 -17.57 7.65
N ALA A 16 -8.73 -16.84 7.25
CA ALA A 16 -8.56 -15.50 6.69
C ALA A 16 -8.06 -14.54 7.77
N SER A 17 -7.16 -13.62 7.38
CA SER A 17 -6.72 -12.59 8.30
C SER A 17 -7.73 -11.44 8.33
N TYR A 18 -7.68 -10.65 9.39
CA TYR A 18 -8.52 -9.47 9.57
C TYR A 18 -8.35 -8.47 8.42
N ASP A 19 -7.11 -8.15 8.05
CA ASP A 19 -6.82 -7.21 6.95
C ASP A 19 -7.36 -7.69 5.60
N GLN A 20 -7.27 -9.00 5.31
CA GLN A 20 -7.87 -9.56 4.10
C GLN A 20 -9.39 -9.36 4.10
N GLY A 21 -10.02 -9.49 5.26
CA GLY A 21 -11.44 -9.20 5.45
C GLY A 21 -11.78 -7.74 5.14
N ILE A 22 -10.97 -6.79 5.61
CA ILE A 22 -11.11 -5.37 5.31
C ILE A 22 -11.08 -5.13 3.80
N PHE A 23 -10.04 -5.58 3.11
CA PHE A 23 -9.90 -5.34 1.68
C PHE A 23 -11.01 -6.03 0.87
N GLN A 24 -11.44 -7.21 1.29
CA GLN A 24 -12.55 -7.90 0.64
C GLN A 24 -13.86 -7.13 0.83
N GLN A 25 -14.13 -6.61 2.03
CA GLN A 25 -15.32 -5.80 2.32
C GLN A 25 -15.31 -4.50 1.53
N VAL A 26 -14.17 -3.76 1.53
CA VAL A 26 -14.00 -2.52 0.75
C VAL A 26 -14.33 -2.74 -0.73
N LEU A 27 -13.78 -3.78 -1.33
CA LEU A 27 -14.00 -4.06 -2.76
C LEU A 27 -15.43 -4.53 -3.03
N TRP A 28 -15.98 -5.36 -2.15
CA TRP A 28 -17.36 -5.82 -2.25
C TRP A 28 -18.36 -4.65 -2.16
N ASN A 29 -18.20 -3.80 -1.14
CA ASN A 29 -19.05 -2.62 -0.96
C ASN A 29 -18.93 -1.66 -2.16
N SER A 30 -17.71 -1.43 -2.65
CA SER A 30 -17.48 -0.58 -3.82
C SER A 30 -18.18 -1.09 -5.08
N LEU A 31 -18.26 -2.42 -5.28
CA LEU A 31 -19.03 -3.02 -6.38
C LEU A 31 -20.54 -2.81 -6.25
N HIS A 32 -21.04 -2.50 -5.05
CA HIS A 32 -22.45 -2.26 -4.78
C HIS A 32 -22.80 -0.78 -4.59
N GLY A 33 -21.88 0.14 -4.95
CA GLY A 33 -22.12 1.57 -4.90
C GLY A 33 -21.66 2.26 -3.59
N HIS A 34 -21.16 1.50 -2.62
CA HIS A 34 -20.63 1.96 -1.33
C HIS A 34 -19.10 2.08 -1.42
N TRP A 35 -18.64 3.17 -1.99
CA TRP A 35 -17.24 3.36 -2.36
C TRP A 35 -16.33 3.42 -1.14
N PHE A 36 -15.38 2.46 -1.04
CA PHE A 36 -14.38 2.35 0.02
C PHE A 36 -14.94 2.24 1.45
N GLU A 37 -16.23 1.99 1.61
CA GLU A 37 -16.82 1.78 2.93
C GLU A 37 -16.40 0.44 3.55
N SER A 38 -16.07 0.46 4.85
CA SER A 38 -15.73 -0.75 5.59
C SER A 38 -15.93 -0.60 7.09
N THR A 39 -16.90 -1.31 7.64
CA THR A 39 -17.12 -1.43 9.09
C THR A 39 -15.90 -2.06 9.79
N LEU A 40 -15.21 -2.99 9.12
CA LEU A 40 -13.99 -3.59 9.66
C LEU A 40 -12.85 -2.56 9.78
N SER A 41 -12.71 -1.66 8.79
CA SER A 41 -11.76 -0.55 8.90
C SER A 41 -12.13 0.41 10.03
N SER A 42 -13.42 0.67 10.23
CA SER A 42 -13.90 1.52 11.31
C SER A 42 -13.47 1.04 12.71
N GLN A 43 -13.38 -0.27 12.91
CA GLN A 43 -12.91 -0.83 14.18
C GLN A 43 -11.46 -0.46 14.52
N LEU A 44 -10.65 -0.14 13.49
CA LEU A 44 -9.25 0.31 13.64
C LEU A 44 -9.13 1.84 13.61
N SER A 45 -10.23 2.58 13.63
CA SER A 45 -10.19 4.04 13.70
C SER A 45 -9.76 4.51 15.08
N THR A 46 -9.09 5.67 15.13
CA THR A 46 -8.66 6.27 16.41
C THR A 46 -9.84 6.58 17.33
N ASN A 47 -10.99 6.93 16.77
CA ASN A 47 -12.19 7.19 17.54
C ASN A 47 -12.73 5.94 18.24
N VAL A 48 -12.68 4.78 17.57
CA VAL A 48 -13.09 3.50 18.16
C VAL A 48 -12.04 2.99 19.15
N GLU A 49 -10.75 2.97 18.74
CA GLU A 49 -9.67 2.42 19.56
C GLU A 49 -9.34 3.25 20.80
N HIS A 50 -9.45 4.59 20.71
CA HIS A 50 -9.00 5.49 21.79
C HIS A 50 -10.13 6.31 22.43
N ALA A 51 -11.23 6.59 21.71
CA ALA A 51 -12.35 7.36 22.24
C ALA A 51 -13.56 6.49 22.66
N GLY A 52 -13.53 5.19 22.38
CA GLY A 52 -14.59 4.25 22.74
C GLY A 52 -15.88 4.42 21.94
N GLU A 53 -15.82 5.05 20.77
CA GLU A 53 -16.96 5.15 19.86
C GLU A 53 -17.31 3.78 19.27
N LEU A 54 -18.55 3.62 18.84
CA LEU A 54 -18.96 2.41 18.14
C LEU A 54 -18.50 2.44 16.68
N PRO A 55 -18.10 1.28 16.07
CA PRO A 55 -17.74 1.21 14.67
C PRO A 55 -18.88 1.69 13.76
N SER A 56 -18.57 2.57 12.82
CA SER A 56 -19.52 3.07 11.83
C SER A 56 -19.66 2.11 10.65
N VAL A 57 -20.88 2.00 10.10
CA VAL A 57 -21.15 1.23 8.88
C VAL A 57 -20.65 1.96 7.64
N ASP A 58 -20.75 3.30 7.64
CA ASP A 58 -20.43 4.17 6.50
C ASP A 58 -18.99 4.71 6.57
N TYR A 59 -18.11 4.02 7.29
CA TYR A 59 -16.73 4.46 7.45
C TYR A 59 -15.92 4.28 6.16
N GLU A 60 -15.43 5.39 5.62
CA GLU A 60 -14.64 5.41 4.39
C GLU A 60 -13.15 5.18 4.69
N ARG A 61 -12.62 4.02 4.26
CA ARG A 61 -11.22 3.64 4.45
C ARG A 61 -10.21 4.64 3.86
N LEU A 62 -10.60 5.41 2.84
CA LEU A 62 -9.71 6.41 2.22
C LEU A 62 -9.22 7.47 3.21
N GLY A 63 -9.89 7.67 4.33
CA GLY A 63 -9.42 8.51 5.43
C GLY A 63 -8.27 7.90 6.24
N GLN A 64 -8.17 6.56 6.30
CA GLN A 64 -7.04 5.86 6.94
C GLN A 64 -5.85 5.69 6.01
N HIS A 65 -6.12 5.18 4.80
CA HIS A 65 -5.14 4.95 3.75
C HIS A 65 -5.73 5.27 2.39
N PHE A 66 -5.07 6.14 1.65
CA PHE A 66 -5.51 6.53 0.32
C PHE A 66 -5.03 5.51 -0.73
N THR A 67 -5.87 4.51 -1.01
CA THR A 67 -5.54 3.32 -1.80
C THR A 67 -6.44 3.11 -3.03
N PRO A 68 -6.61 4.10 -3.92
CA PRO A 68 -7.57 3.99 -5.02
C PRO A 68 -7.25 2.87 -6.03
N THR A 69 -5.99 2.42 -6.15
CA THR A 69 -5.63 1.30 -7.04
C THR A 69 -6.27 -0.04 -6.65
N LEU A 70 -6.77 -0.17 -5.43
CA LEU A 70 -7.52 -1.37 -5.02
C LEU A 70 -8.71 -1.63 -5.94
N LEU A 71 -9.39 -0.59 -6.43
CA LEU A 71 -10.54 -0.74 -7.32
C LEU A 71 -10.23 -1.46 -8.63
N LEU A 72 -8.97 -1.50 -9.05
CA LEU A 72 -8.54 -2.28 -10.23
C LEU A 72 -8.85 -3.78 -10.06
N TRP A 73 -8.92 -4.25 -8.82
CA TRP A 73 -9.15 -5.65 -8.49
C TRP A 73 -10.61 -5.98 -8.19
N ALA A 74 -11.48 -4.98 -8.07
CA ALA A 74 -12.90 -5.17 -7.80
C ALA A 74 -13.60 -6.06 -8.86
N PRO A 75 -13.38 -5.90 -10.18
CA PRO A 75 -13.98 -6.79 -11.17
C PRO A 75 -13.59 -8.26 -10.98
N LEU A 76 -12.34 -8.51 -10.58
CA LEU A 76 -11.87 -9.88 -10.32
C LEU A 76 -12.54 -10.47 -9.07
N LEU A 77 -12.75 -9.65 -8.03
CA LEU A 77 -13.52 -10.07 -6.86
C LEU A 77 -14.96 -10.44 -7.25
N GLY A 78 -15.60 -9.66 -8.12
CA GLY A 78 -16.94 -9.97 -8.63
C GLY A 78 -17.02 -11.29 -9.42
N LEU A 79 -15.91 -11.69 -10.08
CA LEU A 79 -15.86 -12.89 -10.90
C LEU A 79 -15.55 -14.16 -10.09
N ILE A 80 -14.58 -14.11 -9.17
CA ILE A 80 -14.08 -15.32 -8.47
C ILE A 80 -14.18 -15.20 -6.93
N GLY A 81 -14.87 -14.19 -6.43
CA GLY A 81 -15.11 -13.99 -5.00
C GLY A 81 -13.84 -13.82 -4.18
N GLY A 82 -13.85 -14.31 -2.94
CA GLY A 82 -12.73 -14.16 -1.99
C GLY A 82 -11.37 -14.71 -2.45
N ALA A 83 -11.35 -15.57 -3.47
CA ALA A 83 -10.10 -16.06 -4.07
C ALA A 83 -9.35 -15.00 -4.88
N ALA A 84 -10.01 -13.89 -5.25
CA ALA A 84 -9.42 -12.82 -6.06
C ALA A 84 -8.17 -12.21 -5.43
N LEU A 85 -8.24 -11.83 -4.17
CA LEU A 85 -7.16 -11.15 -3.47
C LEU A 85 -5.88 -12.00 -3.36
N PRO A 86 -5.92 -13.26 -2.92
CA PRO A 86 -4.77 -14.16 -2.96
C PRO A 86 -4.18 -14.35 -4.36
N VAL A 87 -5.03 -14.49 -5.38
CA VAL A 87 -4.58 -14.65 -6.77
C VAL A 87 -3.86 -13.40 -7.26
N VAL A 88 -4.42 -12.22 -7.01
CA VAL A 88 -3.80 -10.93 -7.34
C VAL A 88 -2.44 -10.80 -6.66
N GLN A 89 -2.37 -11.04 -5.36
CA GLN A 89 -1.14 -10.90 -4.59
C GLN A 89 -0.03 -11.82 -5.12
N VAL A 90 -0.31 -13.10 -5.29
CA VAL A 90 0.67 -14.07 -5.82
C VAL A 90 1.05 -13.71 -7.26
N GLY A 91 0.09 -13.27 -8.08
CA GLY A 91 0.33 -12.82 -9.45
C GLY A 91 1.28 -11.63 -9.53
N LEU A 92 1.02 -10.58 -8.75
CA LEU A 92 1.84 -9.36 -8.71
C LEU A 92 3.25 -9.62 -8.20
N ILE A 93 3.38 -10.40 -7.12
CA ILE A 93 4.70 -10.78 -6.57
C ILE A 93 5.48 -11.64 -7.57
N THR A 94 4.81 -12.55 -8.28
CA THR A 94 5.44 -13.35 -9.33
C THR A 94 5.89 -12.47 -10.48
N ALA A 95 5.04 -11.57 -10.97
CA ALA A 95 5.38 -10.61 -12.03
C ALA A 95 6.57 -9.72 -11.62
N ALA A 96 6.59 -9.24 -10.38
CA ALA A 96 7.72 -8.47 -9.84
C ALA A 96 9.03 -9.27 -9.88
N GLY A 97 9.01 -10.54 -9.49
CA GLY A 97 10.19 -11.42 -9.58
C GLY A 97 10.68 -11.66 -11.02
N LEU A 98 9.76 -11.74 -11.99
CA LEU A 98 10.12 -11.84 -13.40
C LEU A 98 10.78 -10.56 -13.94
N VAL A 99 10.25 -9.38 -13.56
CA VAL A 99 10.87 -8.09 -13.91
C VAL A 99 12.24 -7.96 -13.24
N LEU A 100 12.37 -8.34 -11.97
CA LEU A 100 13.65 -8.36 -11.27
C LEU A 100 14.66 -9.27 -11.97
N HIS A 101 14.24 -10.48 -12.40
CA HIS A 101 15.11 -11.39 -13.17
C HIS A 101 15.57 -10.74 -14.48
N HIS A 102 14.65 -10.13 -15.22
CA HIS A 102 14.97 -9.42 -16.46
C HIS A 102 16.01 -8.31 -16.24
N LEU A 103 15.85 -7.51 -15.19
CA LEU A 103 16.82 -6.48 -14.81
C LEU A 103 18.17 -7.05 -14.39
N ALA A 104 18.16 -8.16 -13.67
CA ALA A 104 19.37 -8.79 -13.15
C ALA A 104 20.23 -9.40 -14.26
N VAL A 105 19.65 -10.15 -15.20
CA VAL A 105 20.40 -10.80 -16.28
C VAL A 105 21.05 -9.81 -17.26
N GLN A 106 20.56 -8.57 -17.32
CA GLN A 106 21.16 -7.51 -18.11
C GLN A 106 22.49 -6.98 -17.53
N ARG A 107 22.74 -7.21 -16.23
CA ARG A 107 23.85 -6.58 -15.49
C ARG A 107 24.73 -7.54 -14.70
N LEU A 108 24.23 -8.75 -14.47
CA LEU A 108 24.88 -9.76 -13.64
C LEU A 108 25.04 -11.05 -14.44
N PRO A 109 26.05 -11.86 -14.12
CA PRO A 109 26.12 -13.23 -14.64
C PRO A 109 24.84 -14.01 -14.33
N GLN A 110 24.39 -14.84 -15.25
CA GLN A 110 23.13 -15.60 -15.14
C GLN A 110 22.97 -16.32 -13.78
N ARG A 111 24.06 -16.92 -13.31
CA ARG A 111 24.05 -17.61 -12.00
C ARG A 111 23.71 -16.67 -10.84
N THR A 112 24.30 -15.48 -10.83
CA THR A 112 24.07 -14.47 -9.79
C THR A 112 22.64 -13.90 -9.89
N ALA A 113 22.16 -13.64 -11.11
CA ALA A 113 20.80 -13.19 -11.36
C ALA A 113 19.77 -14.21 -10.83
N ASN A 114 19.99 -15.50 -11.10
CA ASN A 114 19.13 -16.56 -10.60
C ASN A 114 19.11 -16.62 -9.07
N TRP A 115 20.27 -16.52 -8.41
CA TRP A 115 20.35 -16.50 -6.95
C TRP A 115 19.66 -15.27 -6.35
N LEU A 116 19.76 -14.11 -7.00
CA LEU A 116 19.06 -12.90 -6.58
C LEU A 116 17.54 -13.12 -6.59
N VAL A 117 17.00 -13.71 -7.63
CA VAL A 117 15.55 -13.98 -7.76
C VAL A 117 15.10 -15.08 -6.80
N ILE A 118 15.91 -16.11 -6.60
CA ILE A 118 15.64 -17.12 -5.57
C ILE A 118 15.59 -16.44 -4.19
N GLY A 119 16.55 -15.58 -3.88
CA GLY A 119 16.56 -14.79 -2.64
C GLY A 119 15.33 -13.90 -2.48
N TYR A 120 14.87 -13.26 -3.58
CA TYR A 120 13.63 -12.49 -3.59
C TYR A 120 12.43 -13.36 -3.20
N PHE A 121 12.23 -14.51 -3.86
CA PHE A 121 11.09 -15.38 -3.57
C PHE A 121 11.22 -16.13 -2.23
N ALA A 122 12.44 -16.37 -1.75
CA ALA A 122 12.71 -17.01 -0.46
C ALA A 122 12.73 -16.01 0.72
N GLY A 123 12.68 -14.70 0.43
CA GLY A 123 12.73 -13.66 1.44
C GLY A 123 11.52 -13.68 2.38
N ASN A 124 11.76 -13.70 3.70
CA ASN A 124 10.69 -13.71 4.69
C ASN A 124 9.74 -12.50 4.57
N ALA A 125 10.27 -11.35 4.14
CA ALA A 125 9.48 -10.13 3.88
C ALA A 125 8.41 -10.32 2.77
N LEU A 126 8.56 -11.32 1.90
CA LEU A 126 7.58 -11.65 0.87
C LEU A 126 6.73 -12.87 1.24
N ILE A 127 7.37 -13.93 1.73
CA ILE A 127 6.67 -15.19 2.07
C ILE A 127 5.66 -14.94 3.18
N GLY A 128 6.07 -14.28 4.26
CA GLY A 128 5.22 -13.99 5.41
C GLY A 128 3.92 -13.29 5.00
N PRO A 129 3.98 -12.08 4.43
CA PRO A 129 2.78 -11.38 3.96
C PRO A 129 2.00 -12.14 2.89
N THR A 130 2.69 -12.79 1.93
CA THR A 130 2.00 -13.55 0.86
C THR A 130 1.21 -14.74 1.39
N LEU A 131 1.66 -15.38 2.44
CA LEU A 131 0.96 -16.49 3.08
C LEU A 131 0.03 -16.02 4.20
N GLY A 132 0.40 -14.94 4.88
CA GLY A 132 -0.31 -14.44 6.06
C GLY A 132 -1.56 -13.64 5.71
N ASN A 133 -1.49 -12.78 4.73
CA ASN A 133 -2.48 -11.73 4.55
C ASN A 133 -2.44 -11.12 3.14
N PHE A 134 -3.58 -10.66 2.62
CA PHE A 134 -3.57 -9.73 1.50
C PHE A 134 -3.21 -8.33 2.03
N THR A 135 -2.36 -7.63 1.30
CA THR A 135 -2.04 -6.23 1.56
C THR A 135 -2.05 -5.44 0.24
N ASP A 136 -2.53 -4.20 0.29
CA ASP A 136 -2.48 -3.23 -0.81
C ASP A 136 -1.07 -3.02 -1.34
N LEU A 137 -0.07 -3.08 -0.44
CA LEU A 137 1.35 -2.96 -0.78
C LEU A 137 1.91 -4.11 -1.63
N CYS A 138 1.16 -5.20 -1.85
CA CYS A 138 1.61 -6.27 -2.75
C CYS A 138 1.84 -5.79 -4.19
N GLN A 139 1.26 -4.65 -4.58
CA GLN A 139 1.45 -3.98 -5.87
C GLN A 139 2.82 -3.28 -5.97
N LEU A 140 3.38 -2.87 -4.83
CA LEU A 140 4.56 -2.01 -4.78
C LEU A 140 5.84 -2.67 -5.34
N PRO A 141 6.18 -3.93 -5.08
CA PRO A 141 7.37 -4.55 -5.65
C PRO A 141 7.39 -4.53 -7.18
N LEU A 142 6.24 -4.79 -7.82
CA LEU A 142 6.12 -4.71 -9.27
C LEU A 142 6.33 -3.28 -9.76
N ALA A 143 5.66 -2.31 -9.14
CA ALA A 143 5.79 -0.89 -9.50
C ALA A 143 7.25 -0.40 -9.37
N VAL A 144 7.93 -0.76 -8.27
CA VAL A 144 9.34 -0.41 -8.04
C VAL A 144 10.25 -1.01 -9.11
N PHE A 145 10.11 -2.29 -9.43
CA PHE A 145 10.99 -2.91 -10.42
C PHE A 145 10.70 -2.40 -11.84
N VAL A 146 9.44 -2.11 -12.18
CA VAL A 146 9.11 -1.48 -13.47
C VAL A 146 9.61 -0.03 -13.53
N LEU A 147 9.55 0.72 -12.42
CA LEU A 147 10.16 2.05 -12.31
C LEU A 147 11.67 1.98 -12.55
N MET A 148 12.35 1.03 -11.89
CA MET A 148 13.78 0.79 -12.09
C MET A 148 14.10 0.40 -13.54
N LEU A 149 13.27 -0.43 -14.17
CA LEU A 149 13.40 -0.78 -15.58
C LEU A 149 13.35 0.47 -16.47
N GLY A 150 12.34 1.33 -16.26
CA GLY A 150 12.21 2.60 -16.99
C GLY A 150 13.42 3.53 -16.82
N LEU A 151 13.95 3.62 -15.60
CA LEU A 151 15.13 4.42 -15.29
C LEU A 151 16.41 3.86 -15.94
N LEU A 152 16.61 2.55 -15.88
CA LEU A 152 17.81 1.89 -16.35
C LEU A 152 17.85 1.75 -17.88
N GLU A 153 16.71 1.57 -18.52
CA GLU A 153 16.56 1.55 -19.98
C GLU A 153 16.31 2.94 -20.59
N GLN A 154 16.34 3.98 -19.75
CA GLN A 154 16.13 5.38 -20.14
C GLN A 154 14.77 5.63 -20.83
N ARG A 155 13.75 4.85 -20.49
CA ARG A 155 12.38 4.99 -21.00
C ARG A 155 11.61 6.01 -20.17
N ALA A 156 11.76 7.29 -20.50
CA ALA A 156 11.13 8.38 -19.74
C ALA A 156 9.60 8.21 -19.61
N GLY A 157 8.91 7.80 -20.68
CA GLY A 157 7.47 7.57 -20.66
C GLY A 157 7.05 6.49 -19.66
N LEU A 158 7.78 5.35 -19.61
CA LEU A 158 7.51 4.29 -18.64
C LEU A 158 7.77 4.76 -17.20
N THR A 159 8.88 5.49 -17.00
CA THR A 159 9.22 6.05 -15.70
C THR A 159 8.11 6.99 -15.19
N LEU A 160 7.65 7.93 -16.05
CA LEU A 160 6.58 8.86 -15.69
C LEU A 160 5.25 8.15 -15.45
N LEU A 161 4.88 7.18 -16.29
CA LEU A 161 3.65 6.42 -16.12
C LEU A 161 3.63 5.70 -14.75
N VAL A 162 4.70 4.94 -14.45
CA VAL A 162 4.75 4.18 -13.19
C VAL A 162 4.83 5.12 -11.99
N SER A 163 5.61 6.20 -12.06
CA SER A 163 5.69 7.18 -10.98
C SER A 163 4.36 7.93 -10.75
N SER A 164 3.51 8.05 -11.76
CA SER A 164 2.17 8.64 -11.61
C SER A 164 1.18 7.68 -10.93
N VAL A 165 1.28 6.38 -11.21
CA VAL A 165 0.39 5.35 -10.65
C VAL A 165 0.82 4.94 -9.24
N MET A 166 2.11 4.92 -8.97
CA MET A 166 2.69 4.41 -7.73
C MET A 166 2.13 5.07 -6.45
N PRO A 167 1.94 6.40 -6.37
CA PRO A 167 1.35 7.06 -5.21
C PRO A 167 -0.13 6.74 -4.99
N LEU A 168 -0.82 6.20 -6.00
CA LEU A 168 -2.20 5.73 -5.90
C LEU A 168 -2.30 4.34 -5.24
N ILE A 169 -1.18 3.62 -5.10
CA ILE A 169 -1.14 2.34 -4.36
C ILE A 169 -1.38 2.60 -2.88
N ARG A 170 -0.66 3.59 -2.34
CA ARG A 170 -0.85 4.12 -0.99
C ARG A 170 -0.14 5.47 -0.87
N GLU A 171 -0.68 6.39 -0.09
CA GLU A 171 -0.21 7.77 0.06
C GLU A 171 1.28 7.87 0.39
N ASP A 172 1.81 6.98 1.23
CA ASP A 172 3.20 6.96 1.70
C ASP A 172 4.22 6.54 0.63
N THR A 173 3.77 5.89 -0.45
CA THR A 173 4.68 5.48 -1.53
C THR A 173 5.27 6.67 -2.29
N GLY A 174 4.70 7.86 -2.14
CA GLY A 174 5.29 9.10 -2.63
C GLY A 174 6.67 9.39 -2.03
N VAL A 175 6.92 8.99 -0.77
CA VAL A 175 8.24 9.10 -0.12
C VAL A 175 9.30 8.29 -0.87
N LEU A 176 8.93 7.12 -1.38
CA LEU A 176 9.83 6.29 -2.18
C LEU A 176 10.20 6.97 -3.50
N LEU A 177 9.25 7.68 -4.14
CA LEU A 177 9.56 8.48 -5.33
C LEU A 177 10.53 9.63 -5.03
N VAL A 178 10.40 10.28 -3.88
CA VAL A 178 11.37 11.29 -3.42
C VAL A 178 12.75 10.68 -3.27
N ALA A 179 12.86 9.50 -2.65
CA ALA A 179 14.14 8.79 -2.49
C ALA A 179 14.74 8.38 -3.84
N VAL A 180 13.92 7.87 -4.77
CA VAL A 180 14.36 7.53 -6.13
C VAL A 180 14.80 8.78 -6.90
N GLY A 181 14.05 9.89 -6.80
CA GLY A 181 14.41 11.16 -7.42
C GLY A 181 15.74 11.69 -6.88
N ALA A 182 15.96 11.65 -5.56
CA ALA A 182 17.23 12.02 -4.94
C ALA A 182 18.38 11.13 -5.43
N TRP A 183 18.16 9.83 -5.55
CA TRP A 183 19.15 8.92 -6.13
C TRP A 183 19.49 9.26 -7.59
N VAL A 184 18.49 9.56 -8.43
CA VAL A 184 18.70 10.01 -9.83
C VAL A 184 19.50 11.30 -9.84
N LEU A 185 19.19 12.27 -8.98
CA LEU A 185 19.89 13.55 -8.90
C LEU A 185 21.38 13.39 -8.56
N VAL A 186 21.71 12.47 -7.68
CA VAL A 186 23.11 12.21 -7.27
C VAL A 186 23.86 11.39 -8.31
N ARG A 187 23.26 10.33 -8.85
CA ARG A 187 23.92 9.34 -9.70
C ARG A 187 23.83 9.64 -11.20
N GLN A 188 22.78 10.35 -11.63
CA GLN A 188 22.49 10.66 -13.04
C GLN A 188 22.22 12.15 -13.20
N ARG A 189 23.19 13.00 -12.83
CA ARG A 189 23.06 14.45 -12.78
C ARG A 189 22.54 15.09 -14.07
N HIS A 190 22.83 14.48 -15.24
CA HIS A 190 22.32 14.96 -16.52
C HIS A 190 20.79 14.82 -16.65
N ARG A 191 20.13 14.01 -15.80
CA ARG A 191 18.68 13.79 -15.75
C ARG A 191 18.01 14.56 -14.60
N TRP A 192 18.61 15.66 -14.15
CA TRP A 192 18.08 16.47 -13.06
C TRP A 192 16.61 16.90 -13.23
N PRO A 193 16.08 17.20 -14.47
CA PRO A 193 14.67 17.55 -14.58
C PRO A 193 13.74 16.40 -14.19
N LEU A 194 14.10 15.15 -14.58
CA LEU A 194 13.36 13.96 -14.18
C LEU A 194 13.46 13.74 -12.66
N ALA A 195 14.64 13.94 -12.07
CA ALA A 195 14.84 13.83 -10.64
C ALA A 195 13.95 14.81 -9.87
N LEU A 196 13.92 16.07 -10.29
CA LEU A 196 13.05 17.08 -9.68
C LEU A 196 11.57 16.76 -9.87
N ALA A 197 11.17 16.26 -11.04
CA ALA A 197 9.79 15.82 -11.29
C ALA A 197 9.37 14.71 -10.33
N LEU A 198 10.22 13.69 -10.10
CA LEU A 198 9.95 12.60 -9.16
C LEU A 198 9.85 13.11 -7.71
N ILE A 199 10.77 13.99 -7.30
CA ILE A 199 10.78 14.56 -5.95
C ILE A 199 9.54 15.43 -5.72
N SER A 200 9.24 16.34 -6.65
CA SER A 200 8.11 17.25 -6.54
C SER A 200 6.78 16.51 -6.58
N TRP A 201 6.64 15.52 -7.47
CA TRP A 201 5.45 14.71 -7.58
C TRP A 201 5.25 13.85 -6.33
N GLY A 202 6.28 13.09 -5.90
CA GLY A 202 6.19 12.23 -4.73
C GLY A 202 5.92 13.02 -3.44
N GLY A 203 6.69 14.08 -3.17
CA GLY A 203 6.51 14.92 -2.00
C GLY A 203 5.20 15.71 -2.03
N GLY A 204 4.86 16.29 -3.18
CA GLY A 204 3.59 17.00 -3.38
C GLY A 204 2.38 16.09 -3.20
N TRP A 205 2.45 14.84 -3.69
CA TRP A 205 1.38 13.87 -3.50
C TRP A 205 1.17 13.51 -2.02
N VAL A 206 2.25 13.21 -1.29
CA VAL A 206 2.13 12.90 0.15
C VAL A 206 1.46 14.07 0.87
N LEU A 207 1.92 15.31 0.64
CA LEU A 207 1.34 16.49 1.27
C LEU A 207 -0.14 16.70 0.86
N LEU A 208 -0.46 16.51 -0.41
CA LEU A 208 -1.85 16.61 -0.90
C LEU A 208 -2.75 15.56 -0.28
N CYS A 209 -2.31 14.30 -0.27
CA CYS A 209 -3.10 13.22 0.30
C CYS A 209 -3.33 13.41 1.79
N THR A 210 -2.29 13.62 2.57
CA THR A 210 -2.40 13.65 4.03
C THR A 210 -3.10 14.90 4.56
N ASN A 211 -2.98 16.05 3.88
CA ASN A 211 -3.55 17.30 4.37
C ASN A 211 -4.86 17.72 3.70
N VAL A 212 -5.18 17.15 2.53
CA VAL A 212 -6.36 17.55 1.76
C VAL A 212 -7.28 16.38 1.46
N LEU A 213 -6.78 15.31 0.79
CA LEU A 213 -7.65 14.26 0.31
C LEU A 213 -8.17 13.36 1.43
N MET A 214 -7.29 12.84 2.28
CA MET A 214 -7.69 11.94 3.36
C MET A 214 -8.62 12.60 4.38
N PRO A 215 -8.43 13.86 4.81
CA PRO A 215 -9.35 14.55 5.70
C PRO A 215 -10.77 14.76 5.14
N LEU A 216 -10.97 14.66 3.81
CA LEU A 216 -12.31 14.70 3.21
C LEU A 216 -13.14 13.46 3.55
N PHE A 217 -12.49 12.34 3.87
CA PHE A 217 -13.14 11.07 4.19
C PHE A 217 -13.20 10.81 5.70
N SER A 218 -12.14 11.16 6.44
CA SER A 218 -12.06 10.97 7.89
C SER A 218 -10.89 11.75 8.48
N ASP A 219 -11.03 12.23 9.72
CA ASP A 219 -9.95 12.87 10.50
C ASP A 219 -8.91 11.87 11.02
N ASP A 220 -9.11 10.61 10.79
CA ASP A 220 -8.45 9.49 11.47
C ASP A 220 -6.94 9.49 11.26
N ASN A 221 -6.48 9.76 10.02
CA ASN A 221 -5.05 9.73 9.70
C ASN A 221 -4.24 10.79 10.46
N ALA A 222 -4.75 12.01 10.58
CA ALA A 222 -4.06 13.08 11.30
C ALA A 222 -3.95 12.76 12.79
N LYS A 223 -5.03 12.23 13.39
CA LYS A 223 -5.06 11.80 14.79
C LYS A 223 -4.13 10.63 15.03
N ARG A 224 -4.18 9.60 14.19
CA ARG A 224 -3.36 8.40 14.27
C ARG A 224 -1.87 8.70 14.16
N PHE A 225 -1.48 9.52 13.20
CA PHE A 225 -0.09 9.94 13.04
C PHE A 225 0.46 10.61 14.30
N MET A 226 -0.34 11.50 14.92
CA MET A 226 0.05 12.17 16.15
C MET A 226 0.12 11.21 17.34
N VAL A 227 -0.88 10.33 17.50
CA VAL A 227 -0.94 9.38 18.63
C VAL A 227 0.15 8.31 18.51
N GLU A 228 0.30 7.67 17.36
CA GLU A 228 1.24 6.56 17.18
C GLU A 228 2.71 7.01 17.18
N ASN A 229 3.01 8.19 16.59
CA ASN A 229 4.41 8.63 16.47
C ASN A 229 4.86 9.57 17.57
N PHE A 230 3.95 10.32 18.18
CA PHE A 230 4.30 11.36 19.14
C PHE A 230 3.61 11.20 20.50
N GLY A 231 2.59 10.37 20.64
CA GLY A 231 1.85 10.18 21.88
C GLY A 231 2.75 9.83 23.08
N GLN A 232 3.78 9.03 22.87
CA GLN A 232 4.76 8.69 23.90
C GLN A 232 5.64 9.87 24.35
N TYR A 233 5.77 10.94 23.54
CA TYR A 233 6.59 12.11 23.86
C TYR A 233 5.80 13.25 24.47
N PHE A 234 4.49 13.34 24.17
CA PHE A 234 3.64 14.43 24.64
C PHE A 234 2.88 14.10 25.93
N GLY A 235 3.07 12.89 26.47
CA GLY A 235 2.42 12.46 27.71
C GLY A 235 0.90 12.33 27.55
N ASN A 236 0.29 11.60 28.48
CA ASN A 236 -1.16 11.29 28.51
C ASN A 236 -2.09 12.49 28.78
N ASP A 237 -1.65 13.72 28.56
CA ASP A 237 -2.45 14.93 28.89
C ASP A 237 -3.66 15.15 27.97
N GLN A 238 -3.72 14.47 26.82
CA GLN A 238 -4.87 14.60 25.93
C GLN A 238 -6.06 13.68 26.28
N THR A 239 -5.85 12.64 27.07
CA THR A 239 -6.95 11.76 27.52
C THR A 239 -7.74 12.35 28.70
N ASN A 240 -7.22 13.38 29.37
CA ASN A 240 -7.88 14.03 30.51
C ASN A 240 -8.62 15.31 30.15
N SER A 241 -8.52 15.84 28.92
CA SER A 241 -9.21 17.08 28.55
C SER A 241 -10.68 16.89 28.14
N SER A 242 -11.08 15.65 27.77
CA SER A 242 -12.48 15.36 27.43
C SER A 242 -13.39 15.08 28.63
N SER A 243 -12.81 14.76 29.79
CA SER A 243 -13.59 14.51 30.99
C SER A 243 -13.87 15.75 31.84
N SER A 244 -13.36 16.92 31.49
CA SER A 244 -13.52 18.16 32.26
C SER A 244 -14.62 19.08 31.75
N PHE A 245 -15.36 18.74 30.73
CA PHE A 245 -16.44 19.56 30.15
C PHE A 245 -17.86 19.05 30.44
N GLU A 246 -18.03 17.99 31.24
CA GLU A 246 -19.36 17.45 31.59
C GLU A 246 -19.80 17.71 33.03
N VAL A 247 -19.17 18.65 33.73
CA VAL A 247 -19.70 19.10 35.06
C VAL A 247 -19.67 20.62 35.12
N LEU A 248 -20.66 21.27 34.50
CA LEU A 248 -21.25 22.54 34.91
C LEU A 248 -22.62 22.73 34.24
#